data_362fc7dbb12f33641e17cd541ebb012e
#
_entry.id   362fc7dbb12f33641e17cd541ebb012e
#
_cell.length_a   1.000
_cell.length_b   1.000
_cell.length_c   1.000
_cell.angle_alpha   90.00
_cell.angle_beta   90.00
_cell.angle_gamma   90.00
#
_symmetry.space_group_name_H-M   'P 1'
#
loop_
_entity.id
_entity.type
_entity.pdbx_description
1 polymer ?
#
loop_
_entity_poly.entity_id
_entity_poly.type
_entity_poly.pdbx_seq_one_letter_code
_entity_poly.pdbx_strand_id
1 'polypeptide(L)'
;MVLEDHDVVDGDGSGDEDGHARGSDREEGQRSLRRHVRREGRQSRRWYARRQRVRKRGGERCYAAAMGITDLYAKATAPILSYEFFPPKTDAGYRSLFRTIEDLKKLDPGFVSVTMGAGGTTREKTVDLTIEITRDIGLVTMCHLPCTGYRPEQVTAILDQLEAGGVLNILALRGDPPKDDPDFVNPPEAFDYANELVEFIAARGGFTIGGACSPEVHPEATDLATDLVNLKRKVDAGCEFVISNLFLDNQKFFDFEVAARAAGIDCPIIPGIMPIATVSGIRRMAGVNNTSFPAELEAELDRVDGDDEATYALGVRWATEQCRELLDHGVPGIHLFTLNRSPASREIHKNLFG
;
A
#
# COMPACT_ATOMS: atom_id res chain seq x y z
N MET A 1 -5.32 1.46 2.17
CA MET A 1 -6.58 2.16 1.78
C MET A 1 -7.48 1.13 1.13
N VAL A 2 -8.61 0.80 1.72
CA VAL A 2 -9.54 -0.21 1.18
C VAL A 2 -10.72 0.53 0.56
N LEU A 3 -10.91 0.37 -0.74
CA LEU A 3 -12.04 0.94 -1.49
C LEU A 3 -13.19 -0.08 -1.47
N GLU A 4 -14.17 0.11 -0.59
CA GLU A 4 -15.44 -0.61 -0.64
C GLU A 4 -16.63 0.36 -0.63
N ASP A 5 -17.63 0.09 -1.49
CA ASP A 5 -18.89 0.83 -1.54
C ASP A 5 -19.70 0.57 -0.25
N HIS A 6 -20.06 1.63 0.47
CA HIS A 6 -20.95 1.53 1.63
C HIS A 6 -22.00 2.62 1.66
N ASP A 7 -23.22 2.16 1.91
CA ASP A 7 -24.37 2.97 2.31
C ASP A 7 -24.24 3.40 3.78
N VAL A 8 -24.66 4.63 4.06
CA VAL A 8 -24.61 5.30 5.37
C VAL A 8 -25.69 4.80 6.28
N VAL A 9 -25.36 4.48 7.54
CA VAL A 9 -26.32 4.47 8.68
C VAL A 9 -25.66 5.13 9.87
N ASP A 10 -26.27 6.19 10.38
CA ASP A 10 -25.93 6.93 11.59
C ASP A 10 -26.25 6.13 12.87
N GLY A 11 -25.42 6.26 13.91
CA GLY A 11 -25.69 5.71 15.23
C GLY A 11 -24.71 6.21 16.31
N ASP A 12 -25.28 6.92 17.27
CA ASP A 12 -24.72 7.68 18.38
C ASP A 12 -24.21 6.81 19.56
N GLY A 13 -23.15 7.23 20.21
CA GLY A 13 -22.94 7.48 21.62
C GLY A 13 -22.56 6.41 22.65
N SER A 14 -21.58 6.79 23.42
CA SER A 14 -21.28 6.60 24.85
C SER A 14 -20.33 5.48 25.30
N GLY A 15 -19.30 5.95 26.05
CA GLY A 15 -18.18 5.30 26.63
C GLY A 15 -18.43 4.38 27.81
N ASP A 16 -17.39 3.71 28.25
CA ASP A 16 -16.97 3.67 29.67
C ASP A 16 -15.57 3.01 29.83
N GLU A 17 -14.94 3.42 30.92
CA GLU A 17 -13.58 3.12 31.35
C GLU A 17 -13.44 1.69 31.90
N ASP A 18 -12.39 0.97 31.54
CA ASP A 18 -11.72 -0.01 32.40
C ASP A 18 -10.33 -0.37 31.84
N GLY A 19 -9.31 0.30 32.30
CA GLY A 19 -7.95 0.20 31.81
C GLY A 19 -6.92 -0.15 32.88
N HIS A 20 -6.90 -1.35 33.48
CA HIS A 20 -5.78 -1.66 34.39
C HIS A 20 -5.33 -3.12 34.52
N ALA A 21 -5.74 -4.06 33.65
CA ALA A 21 -5.28 -5.46 33.78
C ALA A 21 -4.53 -6.02 32.55
N ARG A 22 -4.25 -5.22 31.51
CA ARG A 22 -3.76 -5.72 30.20
C ARG A 22 -2.25 -5.60 29.97
N GLY A 23 -1.48 -5.07 30.92
CA GLY A 23 -0.04 -4.77 30.73
C GLY A 23 0.88 -5.99 30.76
N SER A 24 0.64 -6.95 31.66
CA SER A 24 1.54 -8.10 31.88
C SER A 24 1.46 -9.14 30.76
N ASP A 25 0.28 -9.41 30.24
CA ASP A 25 0.06 -10.43 29.21
C ASP A 25 0.57 -9.97 27.84
N ARG A 26 0.54 -8.64 27.58
CA ARG A 26 1.12 -8.04 26.35
C ARG A 26 2.63 -8.12 26.32
N GLU A 27 3.33 -7.89 27.45
CA GLU A 27 4.79 -8.02 27.49
C GLU A 27 5.25 -9.46 27.29
N GLU A 28 4.52 -10.44 27.79
CA GLU A 28 4.84 -11.86 27.64
C GLU A 28 4.57 -12.33 26.21
N GLY A 29 3.48 -11.87 25.58
CA GLY A 29 3.17 -12.06 24.16
C GLY A 29 4.25 -11.48 23.25
N GLN A 30 4.70 -10.23 23.50
CA GLN A 30 5.78 -9.59 22.74
C GLN A 30 7.13 -10.32 22.92
N ARG A 31 7.43 -10.83 24.12
CA ARG A 31 8.63 -11.63 24.36
C ARG A 31 8.58 -12.99 23.66
N SER A 32 7.40 -13.60 23.54
CA SER A 32 7.17 -14.82 22.79
C SER A 32 7.33 -14.57 21.29
N LEU A 33 6.76 -13.51 20.75
CA LEU A 33 6.90 -13.07 19.38
C LEU A 33 8.38 -12.83 18.99
N ARG A 34 9.12 -12.08 19.85
CA ARG A 34 10.57 -11.83 19.63
C ARG A 34 11.42 -13.10 19.67
N ARG A 35 11.02 -14.11 20.45
CA ARG A 35 11.70 -15.42 20.45
C ARG A 35 11.40 -16.23 19.19
N HIS A 36 10.14 -16.21 18.72
CA HIS A 36 9.73 -16.85 17.47
C HIS A 36 10.47 -16.22 16.28
N VAL A 37 10.45 -14.90 16.15
CA VAL A 37 11.17 -14.11 15.14
C VAL A 37 12.67 -14.42 15.12
N ARG A 38 13.34 -14.52 16.29
CA ARG A 38 14.77 -14.85 16.38
C ARG A 38 15.09 -16.29 15.97
N ARG A 39 14.16 -17.21 16.16
CA ARG A 39 14.34 -18.64 15.79
C ARG A 39 14.22 -18.81 14.29
N GLU A 40 13.28 -18.15 13.64
CA GLU A 40 13.05 -18.20 12.19
C GLU A 40 14.09 -17.39 11.40
N GLY A 41 14.58 -16.26 11.93
CA GLY A 41 15.65 -15.47 11.32
C GLY A 41 16.98 -16.24 11.13
N ARG A 42 17.23 -17.32 11.87
CA ARG A 42 18.40 -18.21 11.62
C ARG A 42 18.16 -19.20 10.48
N GLN A 43 16.91 -19.59 10.25
CA GLN A 43 16.57 -20.50 9.13
C GLN A 43 16.55 -19.72 7.81
N SER A 44 16.10 -18.46 7.81
CA SER A 44 16.03 -17.60 6.64
C SER A 44 17.41 -17.23 6.08
N ARG A 45 18.43 -17.00 6.93
CA ARG A 45 19.81 -16.74 6.46
C ARG A 45 20.40 -17.94 5.69
N ARG A 46 20.08 -19.17 6.10
CA ARG A 46 20.49 -20.37 5.36
C ARG A 46 19.76 -20.51 4.03
N TRP A 47 18.51 -20.10 3.98
CA TRP A 47 17.70 -20.12 2.79
C TRP A 47 18.16 -19.06 1.76
N TYR A 48 18.46 -17.83 2.21
CA TYR A 48 19.00 -16.75 1.36
C TYR A 48 20.30 -17.17 0.66
N ALA A 49 21.21 -17.79 1.40
CA ALA A 49 22.45 -18.32 0.83
C ALA A 49 22.21 -19.50 -0.17
N ARG A 50 21.15 -20.29 0.04
CA ARG A 50 20.76 -21.38 -0.87
C ARG A 50 20.13 -20.83 -2.15
N ARG A 51 19.33 -19.77 -2.07
CA ARG A 51 18.68 -19.11 -3.21
C ARG A 51 19.69 -18.44 -4.14
N GLN A 52 20.73 -17.82 -3.62
CA GLN A 52 21.82 -17.27 -4.43
C GLN A 52 22.59 -18.37 -5.20
N ARG A 53 22.66 -19.60 -4.69
CA ARG A 53 23.27 -20.73 -5.40
C ARG A 53 22.38 -21.33 -6.47
N VAL A 54 21.06 -21.28 -6.31
CA VAL A 54 20.08 -21.76 -7.32
C VAL A 54 20.01 -20.78 -8.50
N ARG A 55 20.09 -19.45 -8.24
CA ARG A 55 20.18 -18.43 -9.30
C ARG A 55 21.35 -18.62 -10.27
N LYS A 56 22.44 -19.28 -9.82
CA LYS A 56 23.62 -19.54 -10.67
C LYS A 56 23.53 -20.82 -11.54
N ARG A 57 22.46 -21.62 -11.40
CA ARG A 57 22.32 -22.91 -12.11
C ARG A 57 21.10 -23.09 -13.02
N GLY A 58 20.18 -22.13 -13.06
CA GLY A 58 18.97 -22.18 -13.89
C GLY A 58 19.10 -21.23 -15.08
N GLY A 59 19.08 -21.80 -16.29
CA GLY A 59 19.15 -21.06 -17.53
C GLY A 59 18.00 -20.08 -17.70
N GLU A 60 18.28 -19.05 -18.47
CA GLU A 60 17.45 -17.91 -18.83
C GLU A 60 16.01 -18.28 -19.23
N ARG A 61 15.10 -18.24 -18.26
CA ARG A 61 13.67 -17.96 -18.50
C ARG A 61 13.31 -16.75 -17.65
N CYS A 62 12.81 -15.73 -18.35
CA CYS A 62 12.43 -14.41 -17.84
C CYS A 62 11.71 -14.44 -16.49
N TYR A 63 12.44 -14.13 -15.41
CA TYR A 63 11.88 -13.79 -14.12
C TYR A 63 12.03 -12.27 -13.88
N ALA A 64 11.54 -11.45 -14.81
CA ALA A 64 11.35 -10.03 -14.50
C ALA A 64 10.46 -9.85 -13.26
N ALA A 65 9.49 -10.74 -13.08
CA ALA A 65 8.57 -10.74 -11.94
C ALA A 65 9.20 -11.09 -10.57
N ALA A 66 10.44 -11.62 -10.51
CA ALA A 66 11.11 -11.98 -9.27
C ALA A 66 12.10 -10.90 -8.78
N MET A 67 11.80 -9.63 -9.01
CA MET A 67 12.63 -8.48 -8.62
C MET A 67 12.05 -7.76 -7.41
N GLY A 68 12.89 -7.37 -6.45
CA GLY A 68 12.50 -6.46 -5.38
C GLY A 68 12.23 -5.06 -5.91
N ILE A 69 11.22 -4.38 -5.36
CA ILE A 69 10.89 -2.99 -5.76
C ILE A 69 12.06 -2.05 -5.48
N THR A 70 12.79 -2.26 -4.39
CA THR A 70 14.02 -1.49 -4.10
C THR A 70 15.11 -1.72 -5.14
N ASP A 71 15.22 -2.92 -5.71
CA ASP A 71 16.13 -3.20 -6.83
C ASP A 71 15.70 -2.45 -8.11
N LEU A 72 14.39 -2.27 -8.32
CA LEU A 72 13.88 -1.46 -9.44
C LEU A 72 14.30 0.00 -9.29
N TYR A 73 14.05 0.60 -8.12
CA TYR A 73 14.44 1.98 -7.85
C TYR A 73 15.96 2.19 -7.90
N ALA A 74 16.74 1.25 -7.39
CA ALA A 74 18.21 1.33 -7.44
C ALA A 74 18.79 1.26 -8.87
N LYS A 75 18.08 0.67 -9.82
CA LYS A 75 18.50 0.53 -11.24
C LYS A 75 17.82 1.53 -12.16
N ALA A 76 16.82 2.24 -11.68
CA ALA A 76 16.03 3.16 -12.49
C ALA A 76 16.88 4.34 -12.97
N THR A 77 16.77 4.65 -14.24
CA THR A 77 17.36 5.84 -14.87
C THR A 77 16.32 6.92 -15.18
N ALA A 78 15.04 6.60 -14.92
CA ALA A 78 13.88 7.48 -15.06
C ALA A 78 12.88 7.16 -13.93
N PRO A 79 11.96 8.08 -13.60
CA PRO A 79 10.92 7.84 -12.59
C PRO A 79 10.09 6.60 -12.91
N ILE A 80 9.75 5.82 -11.89
CA ILE A 80 8.98 4.58 -12.02
C ILE A 80 7.49 4.89 -11.86
N LEU A 81 6.67 4.45 -12.82
CA LEU A 81 5.22 4.39 -12.66
C LEU A 81 4.77 3.04 -12.14
N SER A 82 3.81 3.04 -11.25
CA SER A 82 3.19 1.84 -10.69
C SER A 82 1.68 2.04 -10.51
N TYR A 83 0.94 0.94 -10.46
CA TYR A 83 -0.52 0.95 -10.46
C TYR A 83 -1.07 0.08 -9.36
N GLU A 84 -2.10 0.57 -8.65
CA GLU A 84 -2.82 -0.18 -7.63
C GLU A 84 -4.11 -0.77 -8.18
N PHE A 85 -4.38 -2.01 -7.78
CA PHE A 85 -5.62 -2.74 -8.05
C PHE A 85 -6.20 -3.33 -6.77
N PHE A 86 -7.48 -3.70 -6.82
CA PHE A 86 -8.13 -4.43 -5.75
C PHE A 86 -8.91 -5.65 -6.30
N PRO A 87 -9.07 -6.73 -5.50
CA PRO A 87 -9.79 -7.91 -5.93
C PRO A 87 -11.28 -7.59 -6.18
N PRO A 88 -11.80 -7.90 -7.38
CA PRO A 88 -13.21 -7.70 -7.67
C PRO A 88 -14.10 -8.64 -6.89
N LYS A 89 -15.36 -8.22 -6.66
CA LYS A 89 -16.38 -9.05 -5.97
C LYS A 89 -17.01 -10.09 -6.89
N THR A 90 -16.98 -9.88 -8.21
CA THR A 90 -17.69 -10.70 -9.21
C THR A 90 -16.77 -11.20 -10.32
N ASP A 91 -17.14 -12.30 -10.98
CA ASP A 91 -16.41 -12.83 -12.14
C ASP A 91 -16.36 -11.85 -13.33
N ALA A 92 -17.42 -11.04 -13.50
CA ALA A 92 -17.43 -9.99 -14.51
C ALA A 92 -16.39 -8.90 -14.18
N GLY A 93 -16.29 -8.51 -12.91
CA GLY A 93 -15.27 -7.61 -12.40
C GLY A 93 -13.85 -8.17 -12.61
N TYR A 94 -13.65 -9.47 -12.36
CA TYR A 94 -12.37 -10.16 -12.62
C TYR A 94 -11.96 -10.03 -14.09
N ARG A 95 -12.86 -10.37 -15.02
CA ARG A 95 -12.58 -10.22 -16.46
C ARG A 95 -12.29 -8.77 -16.87
N SER A 96 -12.95 -7.80 -16.25
CA SER A 96 -12.69 -6.38 -16.49
C SER A 96 -11.34 -5.96 -15.96
N LEU A 97 -10.97 -6.40 -14.76
CA LEU A 97 -9.67 -6.13 -14.15
C LEU A 97 -8.52 -6.63 -15.03
N PHE A 98 -8.59 -7.87 -15.51
CA PHE A 98 -7.52 -8.40 -16.39
C PHE A 98 -7.35 -7.60 -17.67
N ARG A 99 -8.44 -7.10 -18.28
CA ARG A 99 -8.34 -6.17 -19.42
C ARG A 99 -7.65 -4.87 -19.03
N THR A 100 -8.01 -4.32 -17.87
CA THR A 100 -7.36 -3.11 -17.34
C THR A 100 -5.86 -3.32 -17.12
N ILE A 101 -5.46 -4.45 -16.52
CA ILE A 101 -4.05 -4.79 -16.29
C ILE A 101 -3.29 -4.93 -17.61
N GLU A 102 -3.87 -5.65 -18.59
CA GLU A 102 -3.27 -5.79 -19.92
C GLU A 102 -3.14 -4.45 -20.67
N ASP A 103 -4.08 -3.52 -20.48
CA ASP A 103 -3.99 -2.18 -21.04
C ASP A 103 -2.88 -1.36 -20.39
N LEU A 104 -2.77 -1.41 -19.05
CA LEU A 104 -1.76 -0.66 -18.30
C LEU A 104 -0.36 -1.30 -18.42
N LYS A 105 -0.27 -2.61 -18.62
CA LYS A 105 1.00 -3.30 -18.91
C LYS A 105 1.71 -2.72 -20.15
N LYS A 106 0.96 -2.26 -21.15
CA LYS A 106 1.51 -1.64 -22.36
C LYS A 106 2.26 -0.33 -22.09
N LEU A 107 2.06 0.26 -20.91
CA LEU A 107 2.74 1.47 -20.44
C LEU A 107 4.02 1.17 -19.65
N ASP A 108 4.46 -0.09 -19.64
CA ASP A 108 5.69 -0.57 -19.01
C ASP A 108 5.84 -0.16 -17.53
N PRO A 109 4.84 -0.49 -16.66
CA PRO A 109 4.93 -0.15 -15.25
C PRO A 109 6.09 -0.91 -14.58
N GLY A 110 6.77 -0.24 -13.66
CA GLY A 110 7.81 -0.91 -12.87
C GLY A 110 7.25 -2.02 -11.98
N PHE A 111 6.09 -1.79 -11.38
CA PHE A 111 5.36 -2.79 -10.59
C PHE A 111 3.86 -2.45 -10.50
N VAL A 112 3.10 -3.41 -10.01
CA VAL A 112 1.70 -3.21 -9.64
C VAL A 112 1.46 -3.69 -8.20
N SER A 113 0.45 -3.15 -7.53
CA SER A 113 0.04 -3.60 -6.20
C SER A 113 -1.39 -4.13 -6.19
N VAL A 114 -1.68 -5.03 -5.25
CA VAL A 114 -3.02 -5.57 -5.03
C VAL A 114 -3.41 -5.36 -3.57
N THR A 115 -4.50 -4.60 -3.35
CA THR A 115 -5.00 -4.31 -2.00
C THR A 115 -5.66 -5.52 -1.35
N MET A 116 -5.73 -5.50 -0.02
CA MET A 116 -6.47 -6.49 0.76
C MET A 116 -7.58 -5.78 1.53
N GLY A 117 -8.79 -6.32 1.49
CA GLY A 117 -9.97 -5.75 2.16
C GLY A 117 -9.82 -5.69 3.68
N ALA A 118 -10.57 -4.77 4.31
CA ALA A 118 -10.58 -4.58 5.76
C ALA A 118 -10.83 -5.91 6.51
N GLY A 119 -10.13 -6.10 7.64
CA GLY A 119 -10.19 -7.35 8.40
C GLY A 119 -9.83 -8.61 7.60
N GLY A 120 -9.13 -8.46 6.47
CA GLY A 120 -8.73 -9.59 5.63
C GLY A 120 -9.86 -10.26 4.85
N THR A 121 -10.99 -9.59 4.66
CA THR A 121 -12.19 -10.13 3.98
C THR A 121 -11.94 -10.63 2.55
N THR A 122 -10.89 -10.12 1.89
CA THR A 122 -10.49 -10.52 0.53
C THR A 122 -9.18 -11.30 0.50
N ARG A 123 -8.71 -11.84 1.63
CA ARG A 123 -7.36 -12.45 1.78
C ARG A 123 -7.01 -13.42 0.65
N GLU A 124 -7.79 -14.47 0.52
CA GLU A 124 -7.51 -15.53 -0.49
C GLU A 124 -7.52 -14.94 -1.90
N LYS A 125 -8.52 -14.12 -2.22
CA LYS A 125 -8.61 -13.46 -3.53
C LYS A 125 -7.44 -12.52 -3.80
N THR A 126 -6.94 -11.80 -2.79
CA THR A 126 -5.77 -10.91 -2.94
C THR A 126 -4.51 -11.70 -3.20
N VAL A 127 -4.26 -12.75 -2.42
CA VAL A 127 -3.09 -13.62 -2.59
C VAL A 127 -3.11 -14.30 -3.96
N ASP A 128 -4.23 -14.92 -4.33
CA ASP A 128 -4.39 -15.60 -5.61
C ASP A 128 -4.21 -14.64 -6.79
N LEU A 129 -4.87 -13.47 -6.76
CA LEU A 129 -4.76 -12.45 -7.81
C LEU A 129 -3.32 -11.94 -7.94
N THR A 130 -2.63 -11.69 -6.83
CA THR A 130 -1.24 -11.23 -6.85
C THR A 130 -0.32 -12.28 -7.49
N ILE A 131 -0.52 -13.55 -7.14
CA ILE A 131 0.23 -14.67 -7.73
C ILE A 131 -0.07 -14.80 -9.23
N GLU A 132 -1.33 -14.70 -9.64
CA GLU A 132 -1.76 -14.80 -11.03
C GLU A 132 -1.14 -13.68 -11.88
N ILE A 133 -1.17 -12.43 -11.41
CA ILE A 133 -0.52 -11.30 -12.09
C ILE A 133 0.99 -11.55 -12.23
N THR A 134 1.64 -12.03 -11.19
CA THR A 134 3.07 -12.34 -11.22
C THR A 134 3.41 -13.42 -12.23
N ARG A 135 2.67 -14.54 -12.22
CA ARG A 135 2.99 -15.73 -13.02
C ARG A 135 2.51 -15.65 -14.45
N ASP A 136 1.26 -15.20 -14.64
CA ASP A 136 0.58 -15.33 -15.92
C ASP A 136 0.71 -14.06 -16.76
N ILE A 137 0.72 -12.87 -16.10
CA ILE A 137 0.96 -11.61 -16.78
C ILE A 137 2.45 -11.24 -16.82
N GLY A 138 3.23 -11.66 -15.82
CA GLY A 138 4.68 -11.45 -15.76
C GLY A 138 5.09 -10.04 -15.29
N LEU A 139 4.24 -9.37 -14.51
CA LEU A 139 4.56 -8.10 -13.86
C LEU A 139 5.21 -8.32 -12.49
N VAL A 140 6.07 -7.41 -12.06
CA VAL A 140 6.47 -7.31 -10.66
C VAL A 140 5.26 -6.91 -9.85
N THR A 141 4.92 -7.70 -8.83
CA THR A 141 3.75 -7.43 -8.00
C THR A 141 4.12 -7.22 -6.54
N MET A 142 3.32 -6.40 -5.87
CA MET A 142 3.35 -6.15 -4.44
C MET A 142 2.00 -6.54 -3.83
N CYS A 143 2.02 -7.41 -2.83
CA CYS A 143 0.82 -7.77 -2.08
C CYS A 143 0.66 -6.84 -0.89
N HIS A 144 -0.51 -6.20 -0.73
CA HIS A 144 -0.83 -5.54 0.52
C HIS A 144 -1.11 -6.61 1.58
N LEU A 145 -0.50 -6.47 2.73
CA LEU A 145 -0.66 -7.38 3.86
C LEU A 145 -0.95 -6.59 5.14
N PRO A 146 -2.20 -6.53 5.58
CA PRO A 146 -2.55 -5.94 6.86
C PRO A 146 -2.18 -6.90 8.01
N CYS A 147 -1.92 -6.34 9.20
CA CYS A 147 -1.65 -7.14 10.39
C CYS A 147 -2.88 -7.35 11.28
N THR A 148 -3.87 -6.45 11.21
CA THR A 148 -5.10 -6.54 12.03
C THR A 148 -5.82 -7.86 11.80
N GLY A 149 -6.10 -8.56 12.89
CA GLY A 149 -6.82 -9.85 12.86
C GLY A 149 -5.97 -11.07 12.53
N TYR A 150 -4.68 -10.92 12.24
CA TYR A 150 -3.81 -12.03 11.86
C TYR A 150 -2.83 -12.41 12.97
N ARG A 151 -2.79 -13.70 13.28
CA ARG A 151 -1.74 -14.30 14.10
C ARG A 151 -0.47 -14.57 13.28
N PRO A 152 0.71 -14.65 13.91
CA PRO A 152 1.98 -14.91 13.23
C PRO A 152 1.97 -16.14 12.30
N GLU A 153 1.27 -17.22 12.70
CA GLU A 153 1.16 -18.44 11.90
C GLU A 153 0.37 -18.22 10.61
N GLN A 154 -0.67 -17.39 10.67
CA GLN A 154 -1.49 -17.04 9.50
C GLN A 154 -0.69 -16.14 8.54
N VAL A 155 0.06 -15.18 9.08
CA VAL A 155 0.98 -14.36 8.28
C VAL A 155 2.05 -15.23 7.63
N THR A 156 2.65 -16.17 8.37
CA THR A 156 3.62 -17.13 7.83
C THR A 156 3.04 -17.92 6.66
N ALA A 157 1.83 -18.45 6.80
CA ALA A 157 1.16 -19.21 5.73
C ALA A 157 0.91 -18.36 4.47
N ILE A 158 0.53 -17.08 4.64
CA ILE A 158 0.36 -16.14 3.51
C ILE A 158 1.71 -15.89 2.82
N LEU A 159 2.75 -15.61 3.59
CA LEU A 159 4.09 -15.36 3.07
C LEU A 159 4.64 -16.59 2.32
N ASP A 160 4.40 -17.81 2.82
CA ASP A 160 4.79 -19.04 2.15
C ASP A 160 4.08 -19.20 0.80
N GLN A 161 2.78 -18.89 0.73
CA GLN A 161 2.01 -18.93 -0.52
C GLN A 161 2.53 -17.90 -1.52
N LEU A 162 2.75 -16.65 -1.10
CA LEU A 162 3.26 -15.57 -1.95
C LEU A 162 4.65 -15.91 -2.47
N GLU A 163 5.55 -16.39 -1.62
CA GLU A 163 6.89 -16.79 -2.00
C GLU A 163 6.88 -17.97 -3.00
N ALA A 164 6.08 -19.01 -2.74
CA ALA A 164 5.87 -20.12 -3.67
C ALA A 164 5.25 -19.62 -5.00
N GLY A 165 4.45 -18.55 -4.95
CA GLY A 165 3.89 -17.82 -6.09
C GLY A 165 4.89 -16.98 -6.88
N GLY A 166 6.08 -16.71 -6.35
CA GLY A 166 7.08 -15.84 -6.96
C GLY A 166 6.91 -14.36 -6.61
N VAL A 167 5.97 -14.01 -5.73
CA VAL A 167 5.76 -12.66 -5.22
C VAL A 167 6.79 -12.37 -4.13
N LEU A 168 7.56 -11.30 -4.30
CA LEU A 168 8.66 -10.94 -3.40
C LEU A 168 8.48 -9.59 -2.70
N ASN A 169 7.39 -8.88 -2.97
CA ASN A 169 7.19 -7.53 -2.46
C ASN A 169 5.90 -7.48 -1.64
N ILE A 170 6.01 -6.93 -0.45
CA ILE A 170 4.90 -6.79 0.50
C ILE A 170 4.75 -5.31 0.86
N LEU A 171 3.53 -4.78 0.82
CA LEU A 171 3.19 -3.54 1.50
C LEU A 171 2.61 -3.90 2.86
N ALA A 172 3.41 -3.74 3.91
CA ALA A 172 3.01 -4.05 5.27
C ALA A 172 2.18 -2.90 5.86
N LEU A 173 0.95 -3.21 6.22
CA LEU A 173 -0.05 -2.26 6.71
C LEU A 173 -0.56 -2.67 8.10
N ARG A 174 -1.10 -1.73 8.85
CA ARG A 174 -1.90 -2.11 10.02
C ARG A 174 -3.20 -2.76 9.56
N GLY A 175 -3.87 -2.13 8.61
CA GLY A 175 -5.21 -2.48 8.16
C GLY A 175 -6.28 -1.93 9.11
N ASP A 176 -7.51 -1.91 8.62
CA ASP A 176 -8.68 -1.50 9.38
C ASP A 176 -9.36 -2.72 10.00
N PRO A 177 -10.04 -2.58 11.16
CA PRO A 177 -10.92 -3.62 11.68
C PRO A 177 -12.01 -3.99 10.66
N PRO A 178 -12.57 -5.21 10.74
CA PRO A 178 -13.72 -5.57 9.92
C PRO A 178 -14.87 -4.60 10.14
N LYS A 179 -15.42 -4.03 9.07
CA LYS A 179 -16.52 -3.05 9.15
C LYS A 179 -17.82 -3.66 9.68
N ASP A 180 -18.00 -4.96 9.40
CA ASP A 180 -19.21 -5.71 9.80
C ASP A 180 -19.15 -6.21 11.25
N ASP A 181 -18.07 -5.92 11.99
CA ASP A 181 -17.86 -6.32 13.37
C ASP A 181 -17.40 -5.11 14.21
N PRO A 182 -18.33 -4.28 14.70
CA PRO A 182 -18.00 -3.10 15.50
C PRO A 182 -17.37 -3.47 16.87
N ASP A 183 -17.58 -4.70 17.34
CA ASP A 183 -17.01 -5.22 18.59
C ASP A 183 -15.69 -5.99 18.36
N PHE A 184 -15.12 -5.87 17.18
CA PHE A 184 -13.88 -6.56 16.82
C PHE A 184 -12.75 -6.26 17.80
N VAL A 185 -12.21 -7.32 18.37
CA VAL A 185 -11.02 -7.26 19.21
C VAL A 185 -9.89 -8.02 18.54
N ASN A 186 -8.76 -7.34 18.38
CA ASN A 186 -7.58 -7.96 17.81
C ASN A 186 -7.17 -9.19 18.67
N PRO A 187 -6.94 -10.38 18.07
CA PRO A 187 -6.50 -11.56 18.84
C PRO A 187 -5.26 -11.26 19.70
N PRO A 188 -5.11 -11.83 20.88
CA PRO A 188 -4.00 -11.51 21.79
C PRO A 188 -2.61 -11.72 21.20
N GLU A 189 -2.45 -12.68 20.28
CA GLU A 189 -1.18 -12.97 19.61
C GLU A 189 -1.01 -12.24 18.27
N ALA A 190 -2.02 -11.48 17.82
CA ALA A 190 -1.94 -10.70 16.59
C ALA A 190 -1.05 -9.47 16.78
N PHE A 191 -0.60 -8.91 15.65
CA PHE A 191 0.14 -7.67 15.66
C PHE A 191 -0.80 -6.48 15.87
N ASP A 192 -0.40 -5.53 16.70
CA ASP A 192 -1.17 -4.30 16.94
C ASP A 192 -0.85 -3.22 15.88
N TYR A 193 0.41 -3.21 15.36
CA TYR A 193 0.88 -2.17 14.46
C TYR A 193 1.71 -2.71 13.29
N ALA A 194 1.72 -1.96 12.20
CA ALA A 194 2.44 -2.31 10.98
C ALA A 194 3.95 -2.49 11.20
N ASN A 195 4.58 -1.77 12.13
CA ASN A 195 6.01 -1.93 12.43
C ASN A 195 6.33 -3.32 13.01
N GLU A 196 5.41 -3.94 13.76
CA GLU A 196 5.58 -5.30 14.29
C GLU A 196 5.49 -6.33 13.16
N LEU A 197 4.56 -6.13 12.22
CA LEU A 197 4.48 -6.95 11.01
C LEU A 197 5.75 -6.80 10.15
N VAL A 198 6.25 -5.57 9.97
CA VAL A 198 7.52 -5.32 9.26
C VAL A 198 8.68 -6.06 9.91
N GLU A 199 8.84 -5.95 11.25
CA GLU A 199 9.88 -6.67 12.01
C GLU A 199 9.77 -8.19 11.80
N PHE A 200 8.54 -8.72 11.82
CA PHE A 200 8.28 -10.15 11.61
C PHE A 200 8.68 -10.60 10.21
N ILE A 201 8.27 -9.88 9.17
CA ILE A 201 8.62 -10.21 7.77
C ILE A 201 10.13 -10.05 7.55
N ALA A 202 10.74 -8.98 8.06
CA ALA A 202 12.16 -8.74 7.94
C ALA A 202 13.00 -9.85 8.60
N ALA A 203 12.58 -10.33 9.78
CA ALA A 203 13.23 -11.44 10.46
C ALA A 203 13.12 -12.77 9.69
N ARG A 204 11.99 -13.02 9.02
CA ARG A 204 11.83 -14.14 8.11
C ARG A 204 12.75 -14.01 6.90
N GLY A 205 12.85 -12.83 6.33
CA GLY A 205 13.61 -12.52 5.12
C GLY A 205 12.91 -13.03 3.84
N GLY A 206 13.50 -12.69 2.70
CA GLY A 206 13.03 -13.16 1.39
C GLY A 206 12.07 -12.21 0.69
N PHE A 207 11.64 -11.15 1.35
CA PHE A 207 10.76 -10.12 0.80
C PHE A 207 11.42 -8.74 0.82
N THR A 208 11.02 -7.90 -0.12
CA THR A 208 11.17 -6.44 -0.08
C THR A 208 9.92 -5.87 0.58
N ILE A 209 10.10 -5.04 1.59
CA ILE A 209 9.01 -4.57 2.44
C ILE A 209 8.78 -3.08 2.23
N GLY A 210 7.60 -2.72 1.74
CA GLY A 210 7.09 -1.35 1.72
C GLY A 210 6.15 -1.07 2.88
N GLY A 211 5.90 0.19 3.14
CA GLY A 211 4.92 0.67 4.10
C GLY A 211 4.13 1.86 3.57
N ALA A 212 3.05 2.25 4.26
CA ALA A 212 2.33 3.47 3.97
C ALA A 212 2.82 4.64 4.82
N CYS A 213 2.68 5.87 4.30
CA CYS A 213 2.88 7.12 5.03
C CYS A 213 1.76 8.12 4.70
N SER A 214 1.55 9.13 5.53
CA SER A 214 0.47 10.11 5.39
C SER A 214 1.06 11.52 5.29
N PRO A 215 1.01 12.18 4.12
CA PRO A 215 1.54 13.54 3.98
C PRO A 215 0.84 14.58 4.88
N GLU A 216 -0.42 14.34 5.22
CA GLU A 216 -1.24 15.24 6.04
C GLU A 216 -1.56 14.68 7.43
N VAL A 217 -0.65 13.87 8.00
CA VAL A 217 -0.79 13.20 9.30
C VAL A 217 -1.77 12.03 9.28
N HIS A 218 -1.38 10.90 9.80
CA HIS A 218 -2.26 9.74 9.93
C HIS A 218 -3.45 10.08 10.84
N PRO A 219 -4.71 9.72 10.49
CA PRO A 219 -5.89 10.08 11.27
C PRO A 219 -5.84 9.74 12.76
N GLU A 220 -5.09 8.72 13.15
CA GLU A 220 -4.92 8.31 14.55
C GLU A 220 -3.68 8.89 15.23
N ALA A 221 -2.84 9.64 14.52
CA ALA A 221 -1.72 10.35 15.13
C ALA A 221 -2.18 11.70 15.67
N THR A 222 -1.63 12.10 16.82
CA THR A 222 -1.96 13.38 17.45
C THR A 222 -1.43 14.58 16.67
N ASP A 223 -0.30 14.38 15.99
CA ASP A 223 0.41 15.42 15.23
C ASP A 223 1.45 14.80 14.28
N LEU A 224 2.01 15.62 13.40
CA LEU A 224 3.03 15.20 12.43
C LEU A 224 4.29 14.62 13.11
N ALA A 225 4.72 15.17 14.24
CA ALA A 225 5.92 14.71 14.92
C ALA A 225 5.73 13.27 15.44
N THR A 226 4.58 12.98 16.02
CA THR A 226 4.20 11.63 16.47
C THR A 226 4.09 10.66 15.30
N ASP A 227 3.47 11.08 14.20
CA ASP A 227 3.33 10.25 12.98
C ASP A 227 4.71 9.92 12.38
N LEU A 228 5.62 10.89 12.29
CA LEU A 228 6.98 10.68 11.83
C LEU A 228 7.79 9.74 12.75
N VAL A 229 7.60 9.80 14.07
CA VAL A 229 8.21 8.85 15.00
C VAL A 229 7.71 7.43 14.73
N ASN A 230 6.42 7.25 14.48
CA ASN A 230 5.85 5.94 14.15
C ASN A 230 6.32 5.45 12.77
N LEU A 231 6.41 6.33 11.78
CA LEU A 231 6.95 6.01 10.47
C LEU A 231 8.43 5.60 10.56
N LYS A 232 9.23 6.34 11.34
CA LYS A 232 10.64 6.00 11.59
C LYS A 232 10.79 4.62 12.24
N ARG A 233 9.95 4.29 13.23
CA ARG A 233 9.93 2.93 13.84
C ARG A 233 9.68 1.85 12.77
N LYS A 234 8.77 2.10 11.84
CA LYS A 234 8.46 1.18 10.74
C LYS A 234 9.66 1.00 9.81
N VAL A 235 10.36 2.10 9.48
CA VAL A 235 11.57 2.05 8.64
C VAL A 235 12.69 1.32 9.38
N ASP A 236 12.92 1.61 10.65
CA ASP A 236 13.95 0.95 11.47
C ASP A 236 13.67 -0.55 11.69
N ALA A 237 12.41 -0.96 11.64
CA ALA A 237 12.02 -2.36 11.70
C ALA A 237 12.35 -3.13 10.41
N GLY A 238 12.66 -2.45 9.31
CA GLY A 238 13.04 -3.08 8.03
C GLY A 238 12.17 -2.70 6.83
N CYS A 239 11.36 -1.65 6.94
CA CYS A 239 10.64 -1.11 5.79
C CYS A 239 11.62 -0.39 4.86
N GLU A 240 11.66 -0.77 3.60
CA GLU A 240 12.68 -0.36 2.64
C GLU A 240 12.24 0.80 1.73
N PHE A 241 10.95 1.06 1.62
CA PHE A 241 10.34 2.19 0.91
C PHE A 241 8.95 2.47 1.48
N VAL A 242 8.42 3.66 1.21
CA VAL A 242 7.05 4.00 1.61
C VAL A 242 6.26 4.59 0.44
N ILE A 243 4.96 4.30 0.42
CA ILE A 243 4.01 4.89 -0.53
C ILE A 243 3.07 5.79 0.26
N SER A 244 2.85 7.02 -0.22
CA SER A 244 1.94 7.91 0.48
C SER A 244 0.48 7.52 0.29
N ASN A 245 -0.33 7.76 1.31
CA ASN A 245 -1.77 7.84 1.17
C ASN A 245 -2.16 9.02 0.26
N LEU A 246 -3.45 9.10 -0.06
CA LEU A 246 -4.04 10.19 -0.84
C LEU A 246 -3.66 11.56 -0.27
N PHE A 247 -3.27 12.46 -1.14
CA PHE A 247 -3.18 13.91 -0.93
C PHE A 247 -3.58 14.63 -2.23
N LEU A 248 -4.05 15.85 -2.12
CA LEU A 248 -4.54 16.65 -3.27
C LEU A 248 -3.74 17.91 -3.48
N ASP A 249 -2.89 18.27 -2.51
CA ASP A 249 -1.98 19.42 -2.52
C ASP A 249 -0.53 18.93 -2.46
N ASN A 250 0.24 19.16 -3.52
CA ASN A 250 1.63 18.75 -3.59
C ASN A 250 2.52 19.42 -2.53
N GLN A 251 2.16 20.65 -2.08
CA GLN A 251 2.93 21.32 -1.01
C GLN A 251 2.90 20.49 0.29
N LYS A 252 1.78 19.82 0.60
CA LYS A 252 1.68 18.92 1.75
C LYS A 252 2.66 17.74 1.65
N PHE A 253 2.81 17.18 0.45
CA PHE A 253 3.77 16.12 0.21
C PHE A 253 5.22 16.64 0.34
N PHE A 254 5.53 17.79 -0.21
CA PHE A 254 6.87 18.38 -0.12
C PHE A 254 7.26 18.69 1.33
N ASP A 255 6.35 19.34 2.09
CA ASP A 255 6.57 19.63 3.51
C ASP A 255 6.77 18.37 4.33
N PHE A 256 5.96 17.34 4.06
CA PHE A 256 6.11 16.02 4.68
C PHE A 256 7.46 15.39 4.33
N GLU A 257 7.88 15.41 3.07
CA GLU A 257 9.16 14.82 2.67
C GLU A 257 10.32 15.49 3.40
N VAL A 258 10.35 16.82 3.46
CA VAL A 258 11.36 17.58 4.21
C VAL A 258 11.38 17.16 5.69
N ALA A 259 10.22 17.07 6.33
CA ALA A 259 10.10 16.66 7.72
C ALA A 259 10.51 15.19 7.93
N ALA A 260 10.16 14.30 7.01
CA ALA A 260 10.56 12.89 7.05
C ALA A 260 12.07 12.72 6.93
N ARG A 261 12.73 13.46 6.01
CA ARG A 261 14.20 13.46 5.90
C ARG A 261 14.87 14.00 7.18
N ALA A 262 14.33 15.08 7.75
CA ALA A 262 14.82 15.62 9.03
C ALA A 262 14.66 14.63 10.20
N ALA A 263 13.65 13.77 10.16
CA ALA A 263 13.45 12.67 11.12
C ALA A 263 14.34 11.44 10.85
N GLY A 264 15.21 11.46 9.83
CA GLY A 264 16.12 10.37 9.47
C GLY A 264 15.43 9.22 8.71
N ILE A 265 14.40 9.52 7.93
CA ILE A 265 13.75 8.58 7.03
C ILE A 265 14.38 8.76 5.65
N ASP A 266 15.34 7.90 5.30
CA ASP A 266 16.15 8.02 4.07
C ASP A 266 15.68 7.11 2.93
N CYS A 267 14.74 6.19 3.19
CA CYS A 267 14.19 5.30 2.18
C CYS A 267 13.41 6.08 1.09
N PRO A 268 13.19 5.50 -0.11
CA PRO A 268 12.33 6.11 -1.13
C PRO A 268 10.94 6.40 -0.60
N ILE A 269 10.45 7.63 -0.83
CA ILE A 269 9.07 8.06 -0.57
C ILE A 269 8.38 8.23 -1.92
N ILE A 270 7.35 7.44 -2.16
CA ILE A 270 6.66 7.38 -3.46
C ILE A 270 5.29 8.02 -3.29
N PRO A 271 4.98 9.12 -3.99
CA PRO A 271 3.66 9.71 -3.94
C PRO A 271 2.59 8.81 -4.55
N GLY A 272 1.50 8.63 -3.80
CA GLY A 272 0.28 7.96 -4.24
C GLY A 272 -0.74 8.97 -4.78
N ILE A 273 -1.10 8.86 -6.05
CA ILE A 273 -2.01 9.81 -6.72
C ILE A 273 -3.29 9.10 -7.14
N MET A 274 -4.42 9.70 -6.80
CA MET A 274 -5.75 9.22 -7.16
C MET A 274 -6.40 10.16 -8.18
N PRO A 275 -6.59 9.74 -9.43
CA PRO A 275 -7.40 10.50 -10.37
C PRO A 275 -8.85 10.61 -9.86
N ILE A 276 -9.42 11.81 -9.90
CA ILE A 276 -10.79 12.06 -9.47
C ILE A 276 -11.74 11.39 -10.47
N ALA A 277 -12.49 10.39 -10.01
CA ALA A 277 -13.47 9.69 -10.83
C ALA A 277 -14.90 10.25 -10.64
N THR A 278 -15.23 10.67 -9.43
CA THR A 278 -16.51 11.30 -9.08
C THR A 278 -16.28 12.32 -7.96
N VAL A 279 -17.07 13.38 -7.91
CA VAL A 279 -16.97 14.40 -6.85
C VAL A 279 -17.27 13.81 -5.47
N SER A 280 -18.34 13.04 -5.35
CA SER A 280 -18.70 12.37 -4.08
C SER A 280 -17.64 11.37 -3.64
N GLY A 281 -17.05 10.62 -4.58
CA GLY A 281 -15.99 9.65 -4.30
C GLY A 281 -14.73 10.29 -3.74
N ILE A 282 -14.23 11.37 -4.36
CA ILE A 282 -13.01 12.03 -3.87
C ILE A 282 -13.24 12.72 -2.52
N ARG A 283 -14.41 13.34 -2.30
CA ARG A 283 -14.74 13.93 -0.99
C ARG A 283 -14.78 12.88 0.13
N ARG A 284 -15.40 11.73 -0.15
CA ARG A 284 -15.41 10.60 0.80
C ARG A 284 -13.99 10.10 1.10
N MET A 285 -13.17 9.91 0.07
CA MET A 285 -11.80 9.44 0.24
C MET A 285 -10.92 10.43 1.00
N ALA A 286 -11.08 11.72 0.73
CA ALA A 286 -10.39 12.77 1.46
C ALA A 286 -10.78 12.76 2.95
N GLY A 287 -12.07 12.61 3.27
CA GLY A 287 -12.55 12.52 4.64
C GLY A 287 -11.95 11.33 5.40
N VAL A 288 -11.90 10.14 4.79
CA VAL A 288 -11.31 8.93 5.41
C VAL A 288 -9.80 9.08 5.66
N ASN A 289 -9.09 9.80 4.79
CA ASN A 289 -7.63 9.97 4.89
C ASN A 289 -7.22 11.26 5.60
N ASN A 290 -8.15 12.05 6.12
CA ASN A 290 -7.91 13.38 6.68
C ASN A 290 -7.19 14.32 5.70
N THR A 291 -7.52 14.20 4.41
CA THR A 291 -6.88 14.94 3.32
C THR A 291 -7.60 16.27 3.10
N SER A 292 -6.85 17.37 3.05
CA SER A 292 -7.37 18.70 2.76
C SER A 292 -7.55 18.92 1.25
N PHE A 293 -8.49 19.79 0.89
CA PHE A 293 -8.67 20.25 -0.48
C PHE A 293 -8.00 21.59 -0.70
N PRO A 294 -7.17 21.77 -1.76
CA PRO A 294 -6.84 23.09 -2.24
C PRO A 294 -8.12 23.86 -2.59
N ALA A 295 -8.21 25.13 -2.19
CA ALA A 295 -9.41 25.95 -2.41
C ALA A 295 -9.80 26.05 -3.91
N GLU A 296 -8.81 26.04 -4.79
CA GLU A 296 -9.00 26.02 -6.24
C GLU A 296 -9.68 24.72 -6.69
N LEU A 297 -9.20 23.56 -6.23
CA LEU A 297 -9.79 22.26 -6.56
C LEU A 297 -11.22 22.16 -6.05
N GLU A 298 -11.48 22.60 -4.82
CA GLU A 298 -12.82 22.58 -4.23
C GLU A 298 -13.81 23.41 -5.07
N ALA A 299 -13.41 24.62 -5.47
CA ALA A 299 -14.23 25.47 -6.33
C ALA A 299 -14.46 24.87 -7.74
N GLU A 300 -13.50 24.10 -8.26
CA GLU A 300 -13.69 23.42 -9.55
C GLU A 300 -14.59 22.19 -9.41
N LEU A 301 -14.46 21.43 -8.33
CA LEU A 301 -15.34 20.30 -8.04
C LEU A 301 -16.80 20.72 -7.91
N ASP A 302 -17.05 21.87 -7.26
CA ASP A 302 -18.41 22.42 -7.14
C ASP A 302 -19.02 22.82 -8.50
N ARG A 303 -18.19 23.24 -9.46
CA ARG A 303 -18.66 23.59 -10.81
C ARG A 303 -19.00 22.40 -11.67
N VAL A 304 -18.33 21.27 -11.46
CA VAL A 304 -18.51 20.05 -12.29
C VAL A 304 -19.38 19.00 -11.62
N ASP A 305 -19.88 19.27 -10.41
CA ASP A 305 -20.71 18.30 -9.68
C ASP A 305 -22.00 18.00 -10.44
N GLY A 306 -22.26 16.73 -10.69
CA GLY A 306 -23.37 16.25 -11.51
C GLY A 306 -23.07 16.17 -13.03
N ASP A 307 -21.86 16.52 -13.48
CA ASP A 307 -21.39 16.33 -14.85
C ASP A 307 -20.22 15.33 -14.87
N ASP A 308 -20.49 14.08 -15.22
CA ASP A 308 -19.50 13.00 -15.21
C ASP A 308 -18.33 13.24 -16.20
N GLU A 309 -18.61 13.83 -17.36
CA GLU A 309 -17.58 14.12 -18.38
C GLU A 309 -16.66 15.26 -17.92
N ALA A 310 -17.23 16.33 -17.41
CA ALA A 310 -16.46 17.44 -16.85
C ALA A 310 -15.65 17.00 -15.61
N THR A 311 -16.24 16.18 -14.74
CA THR A 311 -15.55 15.60 -13.57
C THR A 311 -14.37 14.73 -14.00
N TYR A 312 -14.54 13.87 -15.00
CA TYR A 312 -13.46 13.05 -15.53
C TYR A 312 -12.32 13.91 -16.10
N ALA A 313 -12.67 14.92 -16.91
CA ALA A 313 -11.69 15.83 -17.51
C ALA A 313 -10.90 16.58 -16.44
N LEU A 314 -11.58 17.12 -15.42
CA LEU A 314 -10.96 17.75 -14.26
C LEU A 314 -10.01 16.77 -13.54
N GLY A 315 -10.47 15.54 -13.28
CA GLY A 315 -9.68 14.54 -12.55
C GLY A 315 -8.40 14.14 -13.28
N VAL A 316 -8.46 13.95 -14.60
CA VAL A 316 -7.26 13.64 -15.41
C VAL A 316 -6.31 14.85 -15.44
N ARG A 317 -6.84 16.06 -15.66
CA ARG A 317 -6.03 17.28 -15.68
C ARG A 317 -5.31 17.48 -14.34
N TRP A 318 -6.06 17.52 -13.24
CA TRP A 318 -5.51 17.73 -11.88
C TRP A 318 -4.43 16.70 -11.55
N ALA A 319 -4.72 15.41 -11.73
CA ALA A 319 -3.75 14.36 -11.47
C ALA A 319 -2.52 14.45 -12.38
N THR A 320 -2.68 14.88 -13.65
CA THR A 320 -1.55 15.10 -14.55
C THR A 320 -0.65 16.23 -14.07
N GLU A 321 -1.25 17.36 -13.63
CA GLU A 321 -0.52 18.52 -13.10
C GLU A 321 0.22 18.14 -11.81
N GLN A 322 -0.45 17.45 -10.87
CA GLN A 322 0.20 16.92 -9.67
C GLN A 322 1.39 16.01 -10.01
N CYS A 323 1.20 15.03 -10.90
CA CYS A 323 2.27 14.13 -11.29
C CYS A 323 3.46 14.88 -11.94
N ARG A 324 3.20 15.87 -12.81
CA ARG A 324 4.25 16.65 -13.45
C ARG A 324 5.09 17.40 -12.43
N GLU A 325 4.45 18.12 -11.52
CA GLU A 325 5.13 18.90 -10.49
C GLU A 325 5.95 17.98 -9.55
N LEU A 326 5.41 16.82 -9.16
CA LEU A 326 6.12 15.82 -8.37
C LEU A 326 7.35 15.27 -9.10
N LEU A 327 7.23 14.97 -10.39
CA LEU A 327 8.36 14.50 -11.21
C LEU A 327 9.41 15.59 -11.37
N ASP A 328 9.01 16.84 -11.56
CA ASP A 328 9.92 18.00 -11.64
C ASP A 328 10.63 18.25 -10.29
N HIS A 329 9.97 17.95 -9.17
CA HIS A 329 10.57 17.96 -7.83
C HIS A 329 11.64 16.86 -7.64
N GLY A 330 11.56 15.79 -8.43
CA GLY A 330 12.55 14.71 -8.42
C GLY A 330 12.16 13.49 -7.59
N VAL A 331 10.86 13.24 -7.40
CA VAL A 331 10.39 11.99 -6.76
C VAL A 331 10.84 10.76 -7.53
N PRO A 332 11.08 9.62 -6.86
CA PRO A 332 11.62 8.43 -7.52
C PRO A 332 10.61 7.77 -8.48
N GLY A 333 9.33 8.11 -8.38
CA GLY A 333 8.25 7.57 -9.20
C GLY A 333 6.88 7.97 -8.68
N ILE A 334 5.84 7.51 -9.35
CA ILE A 334 4.43 7.78 -9.00
C ILE A 334 3.69 6.45 -8.85
N HIS A 335 2.88 6.35 -7.82
CA HIS A 335 1.94 5.23 -7.62
C HIS A 335 0.51 5.70 -7.89
N LEU A 336 -0.14 5.16 -8.94
CA LEU A 336 -1.49 5.58 -9.32
C LEU A 336 -2.55 4.62 -8.76
N PHE A 337 -3.50 5.16 -8.01
CA PHE A 337 -4.67 4.45 -7.52
C PHE A 337 -5.72 4.36 -8.64
N THR A 338 -5.73 3.23 -9.38
CA THR A 338 -6.49 3.10 -10.64
C THR A 338 -7.97 2.91 -10.48
N LEU A 339 -8.46 2.55 -9.29
CA LEU A 339 -9.84 2.12 -9.05
C LEU A 339 -10.29 1.00 -10.02
N ASN A 340 -9.36 0.11 -10.38
CA ASN A 340 -9.54 -0.94 -11.39
C ASN A 340 -9.97 -0.44 -12.78
N ARG A 341 -9.60 0.82 -13.14
CA ARG A 341 -9.93 1.44 -14.43
C ARG A 341 -8.67 1.95 -15.13
N SER A 342 -8.52 1.68 -16.43
CA SER A 342 -7.35 2.12 -17.20
C SER A 342 -7.46 3.51 -17.86
N PRO A 343 -8.65 4.07 -18.19
CA PRO A 343 -8.72 5.27 -19.03
C PRO A 343 -7.94 6.46 -18.46
N ALA A 344 -8.22 6.86 -17.22
CA ALA A 344 -7.55 8.01 -16.60
C ALA A 344 -6.04 7.81 -16.48
N SER A 345 -5.59 6.63 -16.01
CA SER A 345 -4.16 6.32 -15.89
C SER A 345 -3.43 6.34 -17.24
N ARG A 346 -4.08 5.86 -18.31
CA ARG A 346 -3.53 5.91 -19.67
C ARG A 346 -3.41 7.34 -20.21
N GLU A 347 -4.42 8.16 -19.94
CA GLU A 347 -4.43 9.55 -20.39
C GLU A 347 -3.40 10.39 -19.62
N ILE A 348 -3.30 10.20 -18.31
CA ILE A 348 -2.24 10.80 -17.48
C ILE A 348 -0.86 10.40 -18.01
N HIS A 349 -0.63 9.10 -18.27
CA HIS A 349 0.64 8.63 -18.83
C HIS A 349 0.95 9.33 -20.16
N LYS A 350 -0.03 9.39 -21.08
CA LYS A 350 0.12 10.07 -22.35
C LYS A 350 0.46 11.55 -22.21
N ASN A 351 -0.17 12.24 -21.25
CA ASN A 351 0.04 13.67 -21.00
C ASN A 351 1.42 13.97 -20.36
N LEU A 352 2.03 12.96 -19.71
CA LEU A 352 3.34 13.09 -19.07
C LEU A 352 4.50 12.69 -20.00
N PHE A 353 4.32 11.64 -20.80
CA PHE A 353 5.42 11.00 -21.53
C PHE A 353 5.20 10.87 -23.04
N GLY A 354 4.02 11.18 -23.53
CA GLY A 354 3.64 11.01 -24.86
C GLY A 354 3.49 11.66 -25.86
#